data_2d16eb4484fb97dd4cc2d5ede441f77c
#
_entry.id   2d16eb4484fb97dd4cc2d5ede441f77c
#
_cell.length_a   1.000
_cell.length_b   1.000
_cell.length_c   1.000
_cell.angle_alpha   90.00
_cell.angle_beta   90.00
_cell.angle_gamma   90.00
#
_symmetry.space_group_name_H-M   'P 1'
#
loop_
_entity.id
_entity.type
_entity.pdbx_description
1 polymer ?
#
loop_
_entity_poly.entity_id
_entity_poly.type
_entity_poly.pdbx_seq_one_letter_code
_entity_poly.pdbx_strand_id
1 'polypeptide(L)'
;MPRIASRYDGLGVGFAPYLQPPGPEVVRLTVGEPGFDTPPEIIEAAIAGLEAGNTKYTRGPGSLELCQAVADYLAKHHGIKTRAEDVVITPGAKQALLYSFMITTMPGDEAILLAPSWASYEPMLELIGAVPVHVPVRRDNFHPDIDAIRNAITEKTRMILLNSPCNPTGAV
;
A
#
# COMPACT_ATOMS: atom_id res chain seq x y z
N MET A 1 33.69 -3.50 -1.09
CA MET A 1 32.25 -3.68 -0.84
C MET A 1 31.50 -3.44 -2.15
N PRO A 2 30.46 -4.19 -2.48
CA PRO A 2 29.64 -3.87 -3.65
C PRO A 2 29.03 -2.48 -3.46
N ARG A 3 29.06 -1.66 -4.50
CA ARG A 3 28.53 -0.30 -4.47
C ARG A 3 27.01 -0.36 -4.62
N ILE A 4 26.28 0.17 -3.65
CA ILE A 4 24.81 0.37 -3.76
C ILE A 4 24.58 1.50 -4.76
N ALA A 5 23.56 1.39 -5.60
CA ALA A 5 23.21 2.45 -6.53
C ALA A 5 22.79 3.72 -5.78
N SER A 6 23.28 4.88 -6.22
CA SER A 6 23.09 6.16 -5.52
C SER A 6 21.62 6.59 -5.35
N ARG A 7 20.69 6.04 -6.16
CA ARG A 7 19.25 6.26 -6.00
C ARG A 7 18.68 5.76 -4.65
N TYR A 8 19.46 4.96 -3.91
CA TYR A 8 19.09 4.51 -2.56
C TYR A 8 19.72 5.36 -1.45
N ASP A 9 20.61 6.29 -1.83
CA ASP A 9 21.22 7.21 -0.87
C ASP A 9 20.14 8.17 -0.36
N GLY A 10 19.95 8.21 0.95
CA GLY A 10 18.96 9.10 1.58
C GLY A 10 17.54 8.56 1.64
N LEU A 11 17.23 7.39 1.06
CA LEU A 11 15.95 6.76 1.33
C LEU A 11 15.78 6.51 2.82
N GLY A 12 14.65 6.94 3.36
CA GLY A 12 14.33 6.77 4.77
C GLY A 12 14.41 5.31 5.20
N VAL A 13 14.81 5.08 6.46
CA VAL A 13 14.91 3.74 7.05
C VAL A 13 13.54 3.04 7.24
N GLY A 14 12.44 3.68 6.84
CA GLY A 14 11.09 3.15 6.94
C GLY A 14 10.70 2.80 8.38
N PHE A 15 10.12 1.62 8.58
CA PHE A 15 9.67 1.17 9.90
C PHE A 15 10.75 0.50 10.76
N ALA A 16 11.97 0.28 10.26
CA ALA A 16 13.01 -0.44 10.97
C ALA A 16 13.29 0.07 12.39
N PRO A 17 13.33 1.39 12.67
CA PRO A 17 13.52 1.90 14.02
C PRO A 17 12.37 1.55 14.97
N TYR A 18 11.15 1.38 14.43
CA TYR A 18 9.95 1.09 15.22
C TYR A 18 9.76 -0.41 15.49
N LEU A 19 10.53 -1.27 14.84
CA LEU A 19 10.50 -2.73 15.05
C LEU A 19 11.35 -3.19 16.23
N GLN A 20 12.25 -2.34 16.75
CA GLN A 20 13.02 -2.67 17.93
C GLN A 20 12.11 -2.82 19.14
N PRO A 21 12.27 -3.86 19.96
CA PRO A 21 11.45 -4.04 21.14
C PRO A 21 11.66 -2.86 22.09
N PRO A 22 10.59 -2.21 22.55
CA PRO A 22 10.69 -1.18 23.59
C PRO A 22 11.07 -1.83 24.92
N GLY A 23 11.51 -1.02 25.89
CA GLY A 23 11.66 -1.48 27.27
C GLY A 23 10.32 -2.01 27.84
N PRO A 24 10.36 -2.85 28.88
CA PRO A 24 9.17 -3.56 29.40
C PRO A 24 8.04 -2.65 29.88
N GLU A 25 8.34 -1.39 30.17
CA GLU A 25 7.37 -0.39 30.66
C GLU A 25 6.65 0.39 29.54
N VAL A 26 6.99 0.10 28.26
CA VAL A 26 6.45 0.89 27.12
C VAL A 26 5.36 0.13 26.40
N VAL A 27 4.16 0.69 26.38
CA VAL A 27 3.07 0.22 25.51
C VAL A 27 3.33 0.68 24.08
N ARG A 28 3.45 -0.30 23.18
CA ARG A 28 3.79 -0.06 21.78
C ARG A 28 2.52 0.15 20.93
N LEU A 29 2.39 1.32 20.32
CA LEU A 29 1.29 1.68 19.41
C LEU A 29 1.78 1.99 17.98
N THR A 30 3.04 1.63 17.66
CA THR A 30 3.70 2.00 16.39
C THR A 30 3.46 1.01 15.26
N VAL A 31 3.15 -0.24 15.57
CA VAL A 31 2.90 -1.31 14.59
C VAL A 31 1.52 -1.90 14.87
N GLY A 32 0.67 -1.89 13.84
CA GLY A 32 -0.66 -2.49 13.90
C GLY A 32 -0.58 -3.96 13.47
N GLU A 33 -0.70 -4.86 14.44
CA GLU A 33 -0.86 -6.30 14.20
C GLU A 33 -2.14 -6.78 14.89
N PRO A 34 -2.92 -7.70 14.25
CA PRO A 34 -4.03 -8.35 14.94
C PRO A 34 -3.55 -9.06 16.22
N GLY A 35 -4.27 -8.86 17.32
CA GLY A 35 -3.97 -9.53 18.60
C GLY A 35 -4.48 -10.97 18.68
N PHE A 36 -4.86 -11.59 17.57
CA PHE A 36 -5.40 -12.95 17.46
C PHE A 36 -4.75 -13.67 16.26
N ASP A 37 -4.73 -14.98 16.34
CA ASP A 37 -4.16 -15.84 15.30
C ASP A 37 -5.03 -15.90 14.04
N THR A 38 -4.43 -16.40 12.94
CA THR A 38 -5.16 -16.66 11.70
C THR A 38 -6.30 -17.65 11.97
N PRO A 39 -7.52 -17.41 11.47
CA PRO A 39 -8.65 -18.34 11.64
C PRO A 39 -8.31 -19.76 11.19
N PRO A 40 -8.74 -20.79 11.95
CA PRO A 40 -8.43 -22.18 11.67
C PRO A 40 -8.77 -22.61 10.23
N GLU A 41 -9.89 -22.15 9.70
CA GLU A 41 -10.35 -22.48 8.35
C GLU A 41 -9.38 -22.03 7.26
N ILE A 42 -8.69 -20.90 7.49
CA ILE A 42 -7.68 -20.39 6.56
C ILE A 42 -6.39 -21.22 6.66
N ILE A 43 -6.02 -21.62 7.88
CA ILE A 43 -4.85 -22.49 8.11
C ILE A 43 -5.08 -23.85 7.45
N GLU A 44 -6.24 -24.47 7.69
CA GLU A 44 -6.63 -25.76 7.11
C GLU A 44 -6.64 -25.73 5.57
N ALA A 45 -7.18 -24.66 4.98
CA ALA A 45 -7.18 -24.48 3.53
C ALA A 45 -5.76 -24.36 2.95
N ALA A 46 -4.85 -23.67 3.66
CA ALA A 46 -3.46 -23.55 3.25
C ALA A 46 -2.73 -24.91 3.33
N ILE A 47 -2.95 -25.70 4.39
CA ILE A 47 -2.40 -27.06 4.54
C ILE A 47 -2.91 -27.96 3.42
N ALA A 48 -4.23 -27.98 3.19
CA ALA A 48 -4.83 -28.78 2.13
C ALA A 48 -4.27 -28.40 0.73
N GLY A 49 -4.05 -27.13 0.48
CA GLY A 49 -3.43 -26.66 -0.76
C GLY A 49 -2.01 -27.18 -0.95
N LEU A 50 -1.20 -27.19 0.12
CA LEU A 50 0.16 -27.74 0.11
C LEU A 50 0.16 -29.26 -0.13
N GLU A 51 -0.70 -30.00 0.56
CA GLU A 51 -0.87 -31.45 0.43
C GLU A 51 -1.35 -31.84 -0.98
N ALA A 52 -2.21 -31.02 -1.59
CA ALA A 52 -2.67 -31.18 -2.96
C ALA A 52 -1.57 -30.84 -4.01
N GLY A 53 -0.39 -30.40 -3.58
CA GLY A 53 0.71 -30.06 -4.49
C GLY A 53 0.56 -28.70 -5.20
N ASN A 54 -0.26 -27.80 -4.69
CA ASN A 54 -0.44 -26.43 -5.22
C ASN A 54 0.80 -25.53 -4.95
N THR A 55 1.97 -26.07 -5.33
CA THR A 55 3.28 -25.45 -5.08
C THR A 55 4.03 -25.15 -6.39
N LYS A 56 3.31 -25.11 -7.50
CA LYS A 56 3.86 -24.84 -8.83
C LYS A 56 3.67 -23.38 -9.22
N TYR A 57 4.31 -22.99 -10.34
CA TYR A 57 4.11 -21.67 -10.93
C TYR A 57 2.64 -21.41 -11.24
N THR A 58 2.16 -20.25 -10.86
CA THR A 58 0.87 -19.73 -11.26
C THR A 58 1.00 -18.83 -12.50
N ARG A 59 -0.11 -18.34 -13.04
CA ARG A 59 -0.12 -17.25 -14.01
C ARG A 59 0.54 -16.00 -13.40
N GLY A 60 1.12 -15.14 -14.23
CA GLY A 60 1.73 -13.88 -13.78
C GLY A 60 0.80 -13.02 -12.89
N PRO A 61 -0.49 -12.82 -13.26
CA PRO A 61 -1.43 -12.08 -12.41
C PRO A 61 -1.92 -12.83 -11.14
N GLY A 62 -1.60 -14.12 -11.00
CA GLY A 62 -2.12 -14.98 -9.92
C GLY A 62 -2.99 -16.12 -10.44
N SER A 63 -3.45 -17.03 -9.56
CA SER A 63 -4.37 -18.08 -9.97
C SER A 63 -5.71 -17.48 -10.43
N LEU A 64 -6.33 -18.10 -11.43
CA LEU A 64 -7.59 -17.59 -11.98
C LEU A 64 -8.70 -17.63 -10.94
N GLU A 65 -8.72 -18.68 -10.12
CA GLU A 65 -9.71 -18.87 -9.04
C GLU A 65 -9.62 -17.74 -8.01
N LEU A 66 -8.42 -17.35 -7.61
CA LEU A 66 -8.22 -16.23 -6.67
C LEU A 66 -8.59 -14.89 -7.31
N CYS A 67 -8.21 -14.65 -8.55
CA CYS A 67 -8.60 -13.44 -9.28
C CYS A 67 -10.13 -13.34 -9.41
N GLN A 68 -10.82 -14.47 -9.70
CA GLN A 68 -12.28 -14.50 -9.75
C GLN A 68 -12.90 -14.25 -8.38
N ALA A 69 -12.39 -14.88 -7.32
CA ALA A 69 -12.87 -14.66 -5.96
C ALA A 69 -12.74 -13.20 -5.53
N VAL A 70 -11.65 -12.52 -5.91
CA VAL A 70 -11.46 -11.08 -5.66
C VAL A 70 -12.47 -10.25 -6.46
N ALA A 71 -12.70 -10.56 -7.73
CA ALA A 71 -13.68 -9.85 -8.56
C ALA A 71 -15.10 -9.99 -7.99
N ASP A 72 -15.49 -11.19 -7.56
CA ASP A 72 -16.78 -11.46 -6.95
C ASP A 72 -16.95 -10.74 -5.60
N TYR A 73 -15.88 -10.73 -4.78
CA TYR A 73 -15.85 -10.00 -3.52
C TYR A 73 -16.06 -8.48 -3.74
N LEU A 74 -15.34 -7.89 -4.68
CA LEU A 74 -15.46 -6.47 -5.02
C LEU A 74 -16.87 -6.12 -5.50
N ALA A 75 -17.47 -6.97 -6.35
CA ALA A 75 -18.83 -6.78 -6.82
C ALA A 75 -19.84 -6.86 -5.68
N LYS A 76 -19.70 -7.87 -4.81
CA LYS A 76 -20.65 -8.14 -3.72
C LYS A 76 -20.58 -7.10 -2.60
N HIS A 77 -19.38 -6.72 -2.18
CA HIS A 77 -19.19 -5.91 -0.97
C HIS A 77 -18.96 -4.43 -1.25
N HIS A 78 -18.49 -4.08 -2.45
CA HIS A 78 -18.14 -2.71 -2.80
C HIS A 78 -18.89 -2.18 -4.04
N GLY A 79 -19.67 -3.02 -4.72
CA GLY A 79 -20.37 -2.63 -5.95
C GLY A 79 -19.43 -2.40 -7.14
N ILE A 80 -18.17 -2.79 -7.04
CA ILE A 80 -17.16 -2.62 -8.09
C ILE A 80 -17.21 -3.84 -9.01
N LYS A 81 -17.66 -3.63 -10.26
CA LYS A 81 -17.71 -4.67 -11.27
C LYS A 81 -16.38 -4.73 -12.02
N THR A 82 -15.65 -5.81 -11.88
CA THR A 82 -14.41 -6.09 -12.59
C THR A 82 -14.39 -7.55 -13.07
N ARG A 83 -13.51 -7.87 -13.99
CA ARG A 83 -13.31 -9.24 -14.47
C ARG A 83 -12.08 -9.84 -13.80
N ALA A 84 -12.01 -11.16 -13.71
CA ALA A 84 -10.85 -11.86 -13.16
C ALA A 84 -9.53 -11.52 -13.90
N GLU A 85 -9.62 -11.22 -15.21
CA GLU A 85 -8.48 -10.83 -16.04
C GLU A 85 -7.91 -9.45 -15.68
N ASP A 86 -8.72 -8.59 -15.08
CA ASP A 86 -8.33 -7.22 -14.68
C ASP A 86 -7.78 -7.19 -13.24
N VAL A 87 -7.70 -8.35 -12.56
CA VAL A 87 -7.17 -8.50 -11.20
C VAL A 87 -5.74 -9.00 -11.23
N VAL A 88 -4.87 -8.35 -10.47
CA VAL A 88 -3.49 -8.78 -10.24
C VAL A 88 -3.28 -9.02 -8.75
N ILE A 89 -2.86 -10.22 -8.40
CA ILE A 89 -2.53 -10.62 -7.03
C ILE A 89 -1.07 -10.30 -6.73
N THR A 90 -0.82 -9.69 -5.61
CA THR A 90 0.54 -9.32 -5.18
C THR A 90 0.81 -9.82 -3.76
N PRO A 91 2.09 -10.03 -3.37
CA PRO A 91 2.48 -10.29 -1.99
C PRO A 91 2.26 -9.04 -1.10
N GLY A 92 1.00 -8.81 -0.75
CA GLY A 92 0.57 -7.69 0.07
C GLY A 92 0.36 -6.37 -0.69
N ALA A 93 -0.36 -5.45 -0.03
CA ALA A 93 -0.76 -4.16 -0.59
C ALA A 93 0.42 -3.25 -0.95
N LYS A 94 1.55 -3.36 -0.26
CA LYS A 94 2.74 -2.54 -0.53
C LYS A 94 3.27 -2.75 -1.95
N GLN A 95 3.32 -3.98 -2.42
CA GLN A 95 3.76 -4.28 -3.77
C GLN A 95 2.73 -3.84 -4.82
N ALA A 96 1.44 -3.98 -4.54
CA ALA A 96 0.38 -3.47 -5.41
C ALA A 96 0.49 -1.94 -5.59
N LEU A 97 0.73 -1.22 -4.50
CA LEU A 97 0.95 0.24 -4.53
C LEU A 97 2.18 0.61 -5.36
N LEU A 98 3.33 -0.06 -5.12
CA LEU A 98 4.54 0.22 -5.88
C LEU A 98 4.32 0.00 -7.38
N TYR A 99 3.66 -1.08 -7.78
CA TYR A 99 3.33 -1.32 -9.18
C TYR A 99 2.39 -0.25 -9.74
N SER A 100 1.38 0.15 -8.95
CA SER A 100 0.47 1.23 -9.35
C SER A 100 1.22 2.54 -9.58
N PHE A 101 2.17 2.88 -8.70
CA PHE A 101 3.01 4.07 -8.87
C PHE A 101 3.88 3.96 -10.12
N MET A 102 4.54 2.82 -10.34
CA MET A 102 5.41 2.59 -11.50
C MET A 102 4.69 2.71 -12.84
N ILE A 103 3.42 2.33 -12.93
CA ILE A 103 2.65 2.39 -14.19
C ILE A 103 1.95 3.74 -14.40
N THR A 104 1.80 4.56 -13.35
CA THR A 104 1.08 5.84 -13.42
C THR A 104 2.00 7.06 -13.40
N THR A 105 3.26 6.91 -12.98
CA THR A 105 4.21 8.03 -12.87
C THR A 105 5.54 7.72 -13.53
N MET A 106 6.19 8.76 -14.03
CA MET A 106 7.56 8.74 -14.56
C MET A 106 8.49 9.52 -13.62
N PRO A 107 9.83 9.35 -13.71
CA PRO A 107 10.75 10.20 -12.97
C PRO A 107 10.50 11.69 -13.22
N GLY A 108 10.31 12.46 -12.13
CA GLY A 108 9.99 13.87 -12.15
C GLY A 108 8.50 14.23 -12.18
N ASP A 109 7.61 13.24 -12.36
CA ASP A 109 6.16 13.43 -12.17
C ASP A 109 5.81 13.61 -10.69
N GLU A 110 4.77 14.36 -10.42
CA GLU A 110 4.31 14.66 -9.06
C GLU A 110 3.14 13.77 -8.66
N ALA A 111 3.19 13.32 -7.40
CA ALA A 111 2.13 12.57 -6.74
C ALA A 111 1.69 13.30 -5.47
N ILE A 112 0.44 13.73 -5.40
CA ILE A 112 -0.12 14.41 -4.22
C ILE A 112 -0.42 13.36 -3.16
N LEU A 113 0.14 13.58 -1.96
CA LEU A 113 -0.10 12.81 -0.73
C LEU A 113 -0.80 13.70 0.29
N LEU A 114 -1.92 13.25 0.81
CA LEU A 114 -2.61 13.97 1.91
C LEU A 114 -1.88 13.69 3.23
N ALA A 115 -1.38 14.73 3.88
CA ALA A 115 -0.58 14.62 5.10
C ALA A 115 -1.41 14.94 6.37
N PRO A 116 -1.34 14.11 7.44
CA PRO A 116 -0.46 12.94 7.58
C PRO A 116 -0.92 11.74 6.76
N SER A 117 0.04 10.93 6.30
CA SER A 117 -0.20 9.72 5.50
C SER A 117 0.68 8.57 5.98
N TRP A 118 0.40 7.38 5.46
CA TRP A 118 1.23 6.22 5.77
C TRP A 118 2.67 6.42 5.27
N ALA A 119 3.63 6.28 6.19
CA ALA A 119 5.04 6.60 5.98
C ALA A 119 5.73 5.83 4.82
N SER A 120 5.09 4.79 4.27
CA SER A 120 5.69 4.06 3.15
C SER A 120 5.37 4.63 1.76
N TYR A 121 4.42 5.56 1.63
CA TYR A 121 4.08 6.11 0.31
C TYR A 121 5.21 6.93 -0.29
N GLU A 122 5.75 7.86 0.47
CA GLU A 122 6.84 8.75 0.05
C GLU A 122 8.08 7.98 -0.41
N PRO A 123 8.68 7.05 0.38
CA PRO A 123 9.85 6.31 -0.08
C PRO A 123 9.61 5.46 -1.32
N MET A 124 8.38 4.95 -1.54
CA MET A 124 8.07 4.21 -2.76
C MET A 124 8.04 5.13 -4.00
N LEU A 125 7.52 6.34 -3.88
CA LEU A 125 7.52 7.33 -4.96
C LEU A 125 8.95 7.79 -5.26
N GLU A 126 9.73 8.13 -4.25
CA GLU A 126 11.13 8.52 -4.39
C GLU A 126 11.98 7.42 -5.06
N LEU A 127 11.72 6.15 -4.69
CA LEU A 127 12.41 4.99 -5.27
C LEU A 127 12.30 4.93 -6.80
N ILE A 128 11.16 5.32 -7.34
CA ILE A 128 10.90 5.32 -8.78
C ILE A 128 11.19 6.68 -9.44
N GLY A 129 11.66 7.67 -8.66
CA GLY A 129 12.01 9.01 -9.14
C GLY A 129 10.83 9.97 -9.26
N ALA A 130 9.64 9.59 -8.78
CA ALA A 130 8.51 10.51 -8.68
C ALA A 130 8.68 11.46 -7.49
N VAL A 131 8.03 12.61 -7.55
CA VAL A 131 8.12 13.68 -6.54
C VAL A 131 6.86 13.65 -5.66
N PRO A 132 6.97 13.29 -4.37
CA PRO A 132 5.85 13.40 -3.45
C PRO A 132 5.54 14.87 -3.13
N VAL A 133 4.29 15.27 -3.31
CA VAL A 133 3.78 16.61 -2.98
C VAL A 133 2.83 16.48 -1.79
N HIS A 134 3.28 16.92 -0.62
CA HIS A 134 2.49 16.83 0.60
C HIS A 134 1.47 17.97 0.69
N VAL A 135 0.19 17.61 0.77
CA VAL A 135 -0.92 18.54 0.99
C VAL A 135 -1.52 18.26 2.38
N PRO A 136 -1.46 19.22 3.30
CA PRO A 136 -2.02 19.02 4.64
C PRO A 136 -3.53 18.87 4.56
N VAL A 137 -4.06 17.93 5.34
CA VAL A 137 -5.51 17.83 5.59
C VAL A 137 -5.95 18.89 6.59
N ARG A 138 -7.26 19.11 6.74
CA ARG A 138 -7.82 20.03 7.73
C ARG A 138 -7.50 19.56 9.14
N ARG A 139 -7.08 20.49 10.00
CA ARG A 139 -6.63 20.16 11.38
C ARG A 139 -7.76 19.78 12.33
N ASP A 140 -8.97 20.23 12.04
CA ASP A 140 -10.14 20.04 12.90
C ASP A 140 -10.78 18.65 12.75
N ASN A 141 -10.68 18.03 11.56
CA ASN A 141 -11.38 16.79 11.26
C ASN A 141 -10.57 15.80 10.40
N PHE A 142 -9.36 16.14 10.01
CA PHE A 142 -8.49 15.36 9.11
C PHE A 142 -9.08 15.06 7.72
N HIS A 143 -10.10 15.80 7.31
CA HIS A 143 -10.66 15.68 5.96
C HIS A 143 -9.78 16.39 4.93
N PRO A 144 -9.81 15.96 3.65
CA PRO A 144 -9.09 16.63 2.58
C PRO A 144 -9.50 18.10 2.45
N ASP A 145 -8.53 18.98 2.29
CA ASP A 145 -8.76 20.37 1.92
C ASP A 145 -8.72 20.47 0.39
N ILE A 146 -9.89 20.60 -0.22
CA ILE A 146 -10.06 20.59 -1.68
C ILE A 146 -9.37 21.79 -2.33
N ASP A 147 -9.36 22.95 -1.68
CA ASP A 147 -8.69 24.13 -2.23
C ASP A 147 -7.17 24.01 -2.14
N ALA A 148 -6.66 23.45 -1.05
CA ALA A 148 -5.23 23.13 -0.93
C ALA A 148 -4.80 22.09 -1.98
N ILE A 149 -5.60 21.04 -2.21
CA ILE A 149 -5.33 20.05 -3.25
C ILE A 149 -5.31 20.72 -4.62
N ARG A 150 -6.33 21.54 -4.94
CA ARG A 150 -6.44 22.24 -6.24
C ARG A 150 -5.22 23.14 -6.48
N ASN A 151 -4.77 23.85 -5.46
CA ASN A 151 -3.61 24.73 -5.55
C ASN A 151 -2.27 23.98 -5.68
N ALA A 152 -2.21 22.73 -5.26
CA ALA A 152 -1.03 21.88 -5.39
C ALA A 152 -0.92 21.18 -6.75
N ILE A 153 -1.98 21.19 -7.58
CA ILE A 153 -1.96 20.57 -8.90
C ILE A 153 -1.13 21.42 -9.86
N THR A 154 -0.17 20.80 -10.52
CA THR A 154 0.68 21.38 -11.57
C THR A 154 0.56 20.56 -12.87
N GLU A 155 1.21 20.99 -13.92
CA GLU A 155 1.31 20.22 -15.17
C GLU A 155 2.06 18.89 -15.01
N LYS A 156 2.83 18.73 -13.93
CA LYS A 156 3.56 17.50 -13.59
C LYS A 156 2.74 16.54 -12.73
N THR A 157 1.63 16.98 -12.15
CA THR A 157 0.80 16.13 -11.28
C THR A 157 0.17 15.02 -12.11
N ARG A 158 0.42 13.77 -11.73
CA ARG A 158 -0.12 12.56 -12.39
C ARG A 158 -1.01 11.75 -11.47
N MET A 159 -0.87 11.94 -10.16
CA MET A 159 -1.59 11.11 -9.20
C MET A 159 -1.97 11.91 -7.95
N ILE A 160 -3.13 11.57 -7.39
CA ILE A 160 -3.54 11.93 -6.04
C ILE A 160 -3.82 10.62 -5.32
N LEU A 161 -3.16 10.38 -4.19
CA LEU A 161 -3.36 9.17 -3.39
C LEU A 161 -4.35 9.45 -2.27
N LEU A 162 -5.44 8.71 -2.28
CA LEU A 162 -6.47 8.74 -1.22
C LEU A 162 -6.46 7.42 -0.47
N ASN A 163 -6.44 7.50 0.86
CA ASN A 163 -6.59 6.36 1.75
C ASN A 163 -7.73 6.63 2.73
N SER A 164 -8.79 5.84 2.67
CA SER A 164 -9.96 5.95 3.56
C SER A 164 -10.43 4.55 3.97
N PRO A 165 -10.63 4.28 5.27
CA PRO A 165 -10.17 5.09 6.41
C PRO A 165 -8.67 5.35 6.38
N CYS A 166 -8.24 6.56 6.74
CA CYS A 166 -6.87 7.01 6.59
C CYS A 166 -5.93 6.38 7.64
N ASN A 167 -4.79 5.87 7.21
CA ASN A 167 -3.67 5.57 8.08
C ASN A 167 -2.72 6.79 8.08
N PRO A 168 -2.49 7.51 9.22
CA PRO A 168 -2.74 7.05 10.59
C PRO A 168 -3.97 7.65 11.29
N THR A 169 -4.76 8.53 10.67
CA THR A 169 -5.76 9.37 11.39
C THR A 169 -7.08 8.66 11.68
N GLY A 170 -7.40 7.61 10.95
CA GLY A 170 -8.70 6.95 11.01
C GLY A 170 -9.84 7.74 10.34
N ALA A 171 -9.56 8.90 9.76
CA ALA A 171 -10.58 9.71 9.07
C ALA A 171 -11.14 9.01 7.82
N VAL A 172 -12.45 9.22 7.56
CA VAL A 172 -13.21 8.63 6.45
C VAL A 172 -13.68 9.72 5.52
#